data_43fda701062004dbe13dc35764bcace7
#
_entry.id   43fda701062004dbe13dc35764bcace7
#
_cell.length_a   1.000
_cell.length_b   1.000
_cell.length_c   1.000
_cell.angle_alpha   90.00
_cell.angle_beta   90.00
_cell.angle_gamma   90.00
#
_symmetry.space_group_name_H-M   'P 1'
#
loop_
_entity.id
_entity.type
_entity.pdbx_description
1 polymer ?
#
loop_
_entity_poly.entity_id
_entity_poly.type
_entity_poly.pdbx_seq_one_letter_code
_entity_poly.pdbx_strand_id
1 'polypeptide(L)'
;MSQILGFILIVVILLFIVGFYSLIVTRNLIRILISLEILMKAVTLIIIAAGYVTKQTSLTQALIISMIIIEVVVIAVATSIVVGLFRKNGTLDSLKIKF
;
A
#
# COMPACT_ATOMS: atom_id res chain seq x y z
N MET A 1 -17.22 -18.95 -8.76
CA MET A 1 -16.33 -18.81 -7.61
C MET A 1 -14.85 -18.81 -8.02
N SER A 2 -14.40 -19.86 -8.70
CA SER A 2 -13.00 -19.94 -9.14
C SER A 2 -12.60 -18.84 -10.12
N GLN A 3 -13.52 -18.36 -10.95
CA GLN A 3 -13.23 -17.26 -11.89
C GLN A 3 -12.98 -15.94 -11.17
N ILE A 4 -13.79 -15.65 -10.14
CA ILE A 4 -13.63 -14.43 -9.34
C ILE A 4 -12.31 -14.49 -8.57
N LEU A 5 -12.01 -15.63 -7.96
CA LEU A 5 -10.77 -15.82 -7.22
C LEU A 5 -9.56 -15.69 -8.13
N GLY A 6 -9.61 -16.30 -9.32
CA GLY A 6 -8.54 -16.18 -10.31
C GLY A 6 -8.32 -14.74 -10.75
N PHE A 7 -9.41 -13.99 -10.99
CA PHE A 7 -9.32 -12.57 -11.33
C PHE A 7 -8.66 -11.75 -10.23
N ILE A 8 -9.08 -11.98 -8.98
CA ILE A 8 -8.49 -11.28 -7.83
C ILE A 8 -6.99 -11.58 -7.71
N LEU A 9 -6.59 -12.84 -7.89
CA LEU A 9 -5.19 -13.22 -7.80
C LEU A 9 -4.36 -12.56 -8.90
N ILE A 10 -4.88 -12.46 -10.11
CA ILE A 10 -4.20 -11.77 -11.20
C ILE A 10 -4.01 -10.28 -10.85
N VAL A 11 -5.05 -9.63 -10.36
CA VAL A 11 -4.98 -8.22 -9.96
C VAL A 11 -3.96 -8.04 -8.85
N VAL A 12 -3.93 -8.92 -7.85
CA VAL A 12 -2.97 -8.86 -6.75
C VAL A 12 -1.54 -8.97 -7.26
N ILE A 13 -1.28 -9.92 -8.16
CA ILE A 13 0.05 -10.10 -8.74
C ILE A 13 0.48 -8.85 -9.50
N LEU A 14 -0.41 -8.27 -10.29
CA LEU A 14 -0.13 -7.04 -11.03
C LEU A 14 0.16 -5.88 -10.09
N LEU A 15 -0.60 -5.75 -9.00
CA LEU A 15 -0.36 -4.70 -8.01
C LEU A 15 0.99 -4.86 -7.34
N PHE A 16 1.38 -6.09 -6.99
CA PHE A 16 2.70 -6.35 -6.42
C PHE A 16 3.82 -6.00 -7.39
N ILE A 17 3.68 -6.38 -8.66
CA ILE A 17 4.68 -6.06 -9.68
C ILE A 17 4.82 -4.55 -9.82
N VAL A 18 3.71 -3.83 -9.99
CA VAL A 18 3.72 -2.38 -10.15
C VAL A 18 4.29 -1.69 -8.91
N GLY A 19 3.85 -2.12 -7.71
CA GLY A 19 4.29 -1.53 -6.46
C GLY A 19 5.78 -1.72 -6.23
N PHE A 20 6.30 -2.92 -6.40
CA PHE A 20 7.72 -3.20 -6.22
C PHE A 20 8.57 -2.51 -7.29
N TYR A 21 8.13 -2.53 -8.55
CA TYR A 21 8.84 -1.84 -9.61
C TYR A 21 8.95 -0.34 -9.31
N SER A 22 7.81 0.27 -8.97
CA SER A 22 7.77 1.69 -8.65
C SER A 22 8.66 2.02 -7.45
N LEU A 23 8.67 1.16 -6.42
CA LEU A 23 9.48 1.36 -5.23
C LEU A 23 10.97 1.30 -5.55
N ILE A 24 11.38 0.38 -6.42
CA ILE A 24 12.79 0.18 -6.77
C ILE A 24 13.32 1.32 -7.61
N VAL A 25 12.56 1.80 -8.60
CA VAL A 25 13.06 2.76 -9.59
C VAL A 25 12.89 4.21 -9.19
N THR A 26 12.05 4.52 -8.22
CA THR A 26 11.76 5.90 -7.87
C THR A 26 12.65 6.41 -6.75
N ARG A 27 13.00 7.71 -6.81
CA ARG A 27 13.69 8.43 -5.73
C ARG A 27 12.83 9.52 -5.13
N ASN A 28 11.64 9.74 -5.68
CA ASN A 28 10.71 10.75 -5.18
C ASN A 28 9.96 10.20 -3.97
N LEU A 29 10.03 10.88 -2.83
CA LEU A 29 9.41 10.40 -1.58
C LEU A 29 7.91 10.22 -1.70
N ILE A 30 7.22 11.10 -2.43
CA ILE A 30 5.78 10.97 -2.63
C ILE A 30 5.45 9.71 -3.43
N ARG A 31 6.24 9.40 -4.46
CA ARG A 31 6.05 8.18 -5.25
C ARG A 31 6.36 6.93 -4.43
N ILE A 32 7.33 6.99 -3.53
CA ILE A 32 7.60 5.90 -2.60
C ILE A 32 6.38 5.64 -1.73
N LEU A 33 5.75 6.69 -1.20
CA LEU A 33 4.52 6.55 -0.41
C LEU A 33 3.39 5.93 -1.23
N ILE A 34 3.20 6.37 -2.46
CA ILE A 34 2.18 5.81 -3.36
C ILE A 34 2.45 4.32 -3.62
N SER A 35 3.72 3.96 -3.85
CA SER A 35 4.11 2.57 -4.07
C SER A 35 3.78 1.69 -2.87
N LEU A 36 4.06 2.17 -1.66
CA LEU A 36 3.73 1.45 -0.44
C LEU A 36 2.22 1.28 -0.29
N GLU A 37 1.43 2.31 -0.63
CA GLU A 37 -0.02 2.22 -0.60
C GLU A 37 -0.53 1.14 -1.58
N ILE A 38 0.02 1.07 -2.78
CA ILE A 38 -0.35 0.04 -3.75
C ILE A 38 -0.07 -1.35 -3.19
N LEU A 39 1.09 -1.54 -2.56
CA LEU A 39 1.44 -2.82 -1.94
C LEU A 39 0.48 -3.17 -0.80
N MET A 40 0.10 -2.20 0.02
CA MET A 40 -0.86 -2.41 1.10
C MET A 40 -2.25 -2.78 0.56
N LYS A 41 -2.68 -2.18 -0.55
CA LYS A 41 -3.94 -2.55 -1.21
C LYS A 41 -3.90 -3.98 -1.74
N ALA A 42 -2.76 -4.42 -2.26
CA ALA A 42 -2.59 -5.80 -2.70
C ALA A 42 -2.78 -6.77 -1.54
N VAL A 43 -2.20 -6.47 -0.37
CA VAL A 43 -2.38 -7.29 0.83
C VAL A 43 -3.83 -7.31 1.27
N THR A 44 -4.51 -6.16 1.23
CA THR A 44 -5.94 -6.07 1.59
C THR A 44 -6.78 -6.96 0.68
N LEU A 45 -6.50 -6.97 -0.62
CA LEU A 45 -7.21 -7.84 -1.56
C LEU A 45 -6.98 -9.32 -1.26
N ILE A 46 -5.78 -9.71 -0.86
CA ILE A 46 -5.49 -11.10 -0.45
C ILE A 46 -6.34 -11.48 0.75
N ILE A 47 -6.46 -10.59 1.74
CA ILE A 47 -7.28 -10.83 2.94
C ILE A 47 -8.75 -10.99 2.56
N ILE A 48 -9.26 -10.16 1.66
CA ILE A 48 -10.63 -10.25 1.16
C ILE A 48 -10.86 -11.60 0.48
N ALA A 49 -9.93 -12.00 -0.39
CA ALA A 49 -10.03 -13.27 -1.10
C ALA A 49 -10.01 -14.45 -0.13
N ALA A 50 -9.12 -14.43 0.85
CA ALA A 50 -9.03 -15.50 1.86
C ALA A 50 -10.32 -15.59 2.69
N GLY A 51 -10.88 -14.46 3.09
CA GLY A 51 -12.13 -14.42 3.84
C GLY A 51 -13.31 -14.96 3.02
N TYR A 52 -13.34 -14.65 1.74
CA TYR A 52 -14.37 -15.12 0.84
C TYR A 52 -14.32 -16.65 0.70
N VAL A 53 -13.12 -17.20 0.49
CA VAL A 53 -12.93 -18.64 0.31
C VAL A 53 -13.22 -19.41 1.59
N THR A 54 -12.82 -18.90 2.74
CA THR A 54 -13.00 -19.57 4.03
C THR A 54 -14.36 -19.28 4.66
N LYS A 55 -15.15 -18.38 4.05
CA LYS A 55 -16.48 -17.98 4.55
C LYS A 55 -16.46 -17.34 5.92
N GLN A 56 -15.33 -16.72 6.30
CA GLN A 56 -15.19 -16.02 7.57
C GLN A 56 -15.39 -14.51 7.38
N THR A 57 -16.61 -14.15 6.99
CA THR A 57 -16.92 -12.76 6.61
C THR A 57 -16.78 -11.79 7.78
N SER A 58 -17.26 -12.14 8.97
CA SER A 58 -17.19 -11.22 10.12
C SER A 58 -15.76 -10.93 10.53
N LEU A 59 -14.92 -11.95 10.60
CA LEU A 59 -13.50 -11.78 10.93
C LEU A 59 -12.78 -10.96 9.85
N THR A 60 -13.07 -11.25 8.59
CA THR A 60 -12.46 -10.55 7.46
C THR A 60 -12.82 -9.07 7.47
N GLN A 61 -14.10 -8.74 7.71
CA GLN A 61 -14.53 -7.34 7.79
C GLN A 61 -13.85 -6.61 8.93
N ALA A 62 -13.71 -7.24 10.09
CA ALA A 62 -13.02 -6.65 11.23
C ALA A 62 -11.54 -6.37 10.91
N LEU A 63 -10.87 -7.32 10.26
CA LEU A 63 -9.47 -7.14 9.85
C LEU A 63 -9.32 -6.02 8.84
N ILE A 64 -10.21 -5.94 7.85
CA ILE A 64 -10.15 -4.91 6.80
C ILE A 64 -10.38 -3.54 7.41
N ILE A 65 -11.36 -3.39 8.29
CA ILE A 65 -11.62 -2.11 8.96
C ILE A 65 -10.40 -1.68 9.77
N SER A 66 -9.80 -2.61 10.52
CA SER A 66 -8.59 -2.32 11.28
C SER A 66 -7.44 -1.90 10.37
N MET A 67 -7.25 -2.56 9.23
CA MET A 67 -6.22 -2.21 8.28
C MET A 67 -6.44 -0.84 7.66
N ILE A 68 -7.68 -0.48 7.34
CA ILE A 68 -8.01 0.84 6.79
C ILE A 68 -7.64 1.92 7.78
N ILE A 69 -7.99 1.74 9.06
CA ILE A 69 -7.66 2.71 10.11
C ILE A 69 -6.14 2.85 10.23
N ILE A 70 -5.42 1.75 10.26
CA ILE A 70 -3.95 1.76 10.35
C ILE A 70 -3.36 2.46 9.13
N GLU A 71 -3.84 2.17 7.94
CA GLU A 71 -3.35 2.79 6.70
C GLU A 71 -3.54 4.30 6.71
N VAL A 72 -4.71 4.77 7.15
CA VAL A 72 -4.98 6.22 7.22
C VAL A 72 -4.00 6.90 8.18
N VAL A 73 -3.76 6.30 9.35
CA VAL A 73 -2.81 6.86 10.32
C VAL A 73 -1.39 6.86 9.75
N VAL A 74 -0.98 5.76 9.15
CA VAL A 74 0.37 5.62 8.58
C VAL A 74 0.59 6.63 7.46
N ILE A 75 -0.37 6.78 6.54
CA ILE A 75 -0.22 7.72 5.43
C ILE A 75 -0.21 9.17 5.91
N ALA A 76 -0.99 9.49 6.93
CA ALA A 76 -1.00 10.84 7.52
C ALA A 76 0.35 11.18 8.14
N VAL A 77 0.92 10.26 8.93
CA VAL A 77 2.22 10.45 9.55
C VAL A 77 3.32 10.53 8.50
N ALA A 78 3.31 9.61 7.54
CA ALA A 78 4.32 9.57 6.48
C ALA A 78 4.28 10.83 5.62
N THR A 79 3.08 11.31 5.28
CA THR A 79 2.92 12.55 4.52
C THR A 79 3.48 13.74 5.29
N SER A 80 3.21 13.81 6.59
CA SER A 80 3.75 14.87 7.45
C SER A 80 5.28 14.84 7.45
N ILE A 81 5.89 13.68 7.55
CA ILE A 81 7.34 13.52 7.50
C ILE A 81 7.90 13.99 6.16
N VAL A 82 7.27 13.56 5.06
CA VAL A 82 7.70 13.93 3.70
C VAL A 82 7.63 15.45 3.51
N VAL A 83 6.54 16.08 3.94
CA VAL A 83 6.40 17.54 3.86
C VAL A 83 7.47 18.24 4.67
N GLY A 84 7.75 17.76 5.89
CA GLY A 84 8.80 18.31 6.74
C GLY A 84 10.17 18.20 6.09
N LEU A 85 10.50 17.04 5.52
CA LEU A 85 11.77 16.84 4.83
C LEU A 85 11.88 17.71 3.58
N PHE A 86 10.79 17.86 2.83
CA PHE A 86 10.77 18.74 1.67
C PHE A 86 11.04 20.19 2.05
N ARG A 87 10.40 20.67 3.12
CA ARG A 87 10.61 22.04 3.60
C ARG A 87 12.04 22.26 4.05
N LYS A 88 12.65 21.24 4.66
CA LYS A 88 14.04 21.34 5.14
C LYS A 88 15.04 21.28 3.99
N ASN A 89 14.85 20.39 3.02
CA ASN A 89 15.83 20.09 1.98
C ASN A 89 15.51 20.72 0.62
N GLY A 90 14.28 21.18 0.41
CA GLY A 90 13.84 21.73 -0.87
C GLY A 90 13.73 20.72 -2.00
N THR A 91 13.78 19.42 -1.70
CA THR A 91 13.70 18.35 -2.69
C THR A 91 12.99 17.13 -2.12
N LEU A 92 12.39 16.35 -3.00
CA LEU A 92 11.80 15.05 -2.66
C LEU A 92 12.70 13.87 -3.06
N ASP A 93 13.86 14.15 -3.65
CA ASP A 93 14.81 13.11 -4.04
C ASP A 93 15.44 12.50 -2.77
N SER A 94 15.19 11.20 -2.55
CA SER A 94 15.64 10.51 -1.35
C SER A 94 17.16 10.47 -1.21
N LEU A 95 17.91 10.57 -2.31
CA LEU A 95 19.36 10.56 -2.28
C LEU A 95 19.95 11.92 -1.87
N LYS A 96 19.16 13.00 -1.94
CA LYS A 96 19.60 14.35 -1.62
C LYS A 96 19.08 14.84 -0.28
N ILE A 97 18.31 14.02 0.43
CA ILE A 97 17.69 14.42 1.70
C ILE A 97 18.68 14.21 2.85
N LYS A 98 18.77 15.22 3.70
CA LYS A 98 19.51 15.17 4.96
C LYS A 98 18.51 15.32 6.12
N PHE A 99 18.66 14.48 7.09
CA PHE A 99 17.79 14.47 8.27
C PHE A 99 18.28 15.44 9.36
#